data_6018779c4724a5c1748d123f3b2b2a62
#
_entry.id   6018779c4724a5c1748d123f3b2b2a62
#
_cell.length_a   1.000
_cell.length_b   1.000
_cell.length_c   1.000
_cell.angle_alpha   90.00
_cell.angle_beta   90.00
_cell.angle_gamma   90.00
#
_symmetry.space_group_name_H-M   'P 1'
#
loop_
_entity.id
_entity.type
_entity.pdbx_description
1 polymer ?
#
loop_
_entity_poly.entity_id
_entity_poly.type
_entity_poly.pdbx_seq_one_letter_code
_entity_poly.pdbx_strand_id
1 'polypeptide(L)'
;MTTPIYLATDFYKLSHREQYPEGTTKVYSTLTPRSNKYAPWSDEIVFFGLQYFIKEYLIDRFNDEFFSQPLEDVISTYETFVKNTLGKTEVYTEHLVQLHNLGYLPIKIEALPEGTLAPMRCPVMTIENTQPEFFWLTNFLETILSTTIWQPITSATLAYQYRKVLDDYAIKTTGSTAGVEFQGHDFSLRGMSSEQSGMASGMGHLTSFQGTDTIPAIFGVHKYYKAPLDFTTGASISATEHSVMCSYGQADELELFKHLLVDVYPTGLFSVVSDTWDFWKVVTEYLPALKNIIMSRDGKLVVRPDSGDPVDIVTGTKQNGTTPEEKGLIECLWDTFGGTVNKQGYKVLNSHIGAIYGDSINLERATAISERLEAKGFATTNIVFGIGSFSYQYHTRDTFGFAVKATAATVDGEERMLFKDPKTDDGTKRSQRGRIVVARKEDVLAENPEFDFSTLTGDQSNNELLWKDGLNETEVNQSSWNALRPVFQDGQLLVDDSLATIRERLANERSKQEVVQEETQLHKHLKDTIIDRWSKTN
;
A
#
# COMPACT_ATOMS: atom_id res chain seq x y z
N MET A 1 27.00 8.12 4.00
CA MET A 1 27.54 6.91 3.32
C MET A 1 26.45 5.86 3.42
N THR A 2 25.92 5.39 2.29
CA THR A 2 24.96 4.29 2.25
C THR A 2 25.70 2.95 2.38
N THR A 3 25.06 1.93 2.96
CA THR A 3 25.62 0.58 2.98
C THR A 3 25.78 0.07 1.55
N PRO A 4 26.98 -0.37 1.11
CA PRO A 4 27.14 -0.95 -0.23
C PRO A 4 26.20 -2.13 -0.44
N ILE A 5 25.66 -2.28 -1.66
CA ILE A 5 24.63 -3.30 -1.93
C ILE A 5 25.10 -4.73 -1.64
N TYR A 6 26.36 -5.03 -1.84
CA TYR A 6 26.99 -6.34 -1.54
C TYR A 6 27.22 -6.59 -0.03
N LEU A 7 26.83 -5.64 0.84
CA LEU A 7 26.76 -5.76 2.30
C LEU A 7 25.35 -5.46 2.85
N ALA A 8 24.36 -5.19 1.98
CA ALA A 8 22.99 -4.86 2.37
C ALA A 8 22.17 -6.13 2.73
N THR A 9 22.66 -6.86 3.74
CA THR A 9 22.06 -8.11 4.21
C THR A 9 22.28 -8.26 5.73
N ASP A 10 21.67 -9.28 6.35
CA ASP A 10 21.95 -9.64 7.73
C ASP A 10 23.31 -10.32 7.86
N PHE A 11 24.06 -10.06 8.95
CA PHE A 11 25.41 -10.60 9.15
C PHE A 11 25.52 -12.12 8.98
N TYR A 12 24.56 -12.88 9.49
CA TYR A 12 24.63 -14.33 9.42
C TYR A 12 24.50 -14.87 7.97
N LYS A 13 23.93 -14.07 7.07
CA LYS A 13 23.85 -14.39 5.64
C LYS A 13 25.21 -14.45 4.95
N LEU A 14 26.19 -13.67 5.44
CA LEU A 14 27.54 -13.65 4.89
C LEU A 14 28.29 -14.97 5.04
N SER A 15 27.82 -15.85 5.94
CA SER A 15 28.41 -17.17 6.18
C SER A 15 27.58 -18.35 5.65
N HIS A 16 26.37 -18.11 5.10
CA HIS A 16 25.48 -19.20 4.67
C HIS A 16 26.05 -20.01 3.53
N ARG A 17 26.80 -19.37 2.61
CA ARG A 17 27.43 -20.08 1.49
C ARG A 17 28.30 -21.26 1.97
N GLU A 18 29.06 -21.06 3.05
CA GLU A 18 29.94 -22.07 3.65
C GLU A 18 29.17 -23.16 4.41
N GLN A 19 27.88 -22.92 4.73
CA GLN A 19 27.06 -23.82 5.55
C GLN A 19 26.15 -24.73 4.72
N TYR A 20 25.91 -24.39 3.45
CA TYR A 20 25.20 -25.30 2.55
C TYR A 20 26.01 -26.57 2.30
N PRO A 21 25.35 -27.72 2.09
CA PRO A 21 26.05 -28.94 1.71
C PRO A 21 26.95 -28.72 0.49
N GLU A 22 28.13 -29.38 0.50
CA GLU A 22 28.95 -29.50 -0.71
C GLU A 22 28.09 -30.08 -1.86
N GLY A 23 28.30 -29.64 -3.10
CA GLY A 23 27.47 -30.03 -4.23
C GLY A 23 26.14 -29.28 -4.37
N THR A 24 25.87 -28.27 -3.53
CA THR A 24 24.70 -27.39 -3.72
C THR A 24 24.86 -26.53 -4.97
N THR A 25 23.90 -26.61 -5.87
CA THR A 25 23.92 -25.91 -7.16
C THR A 25 22.72 -24.99 -7.39
N LYS A 26 21.62 -25.17 -6.65
CA LYS A 26 20.42 -24.35 -6.78
C LYS A 26 19.74 -24.14 -5.42
N VAL A 27 19.22 -22.94 -5.20
CA VAL A 27 18.31 -22.63 -4.08
C VAL A 27 17.11 -21.88 -4.64
N TYR A 28 15.92 -22.41 -4.38
CA TYR A 28 14.64 -21.84 -4.79
C TYR A 28 13.87 -21.36 -3.57
N SER A 29 13.42 -20.10 -3.59
CA SER A 29 12.69 -19.47 -2.49
C SER A 29 11.40 -18.83 -2.97
N THR A 30 10.44 -18.69 -2.04
CA THR A 30 9.13 -18.07 -2.30
C THR A 30 8.89 -16.90 -1.38
N LEU A 31 8.15 -15.87 -1.85
CA LEU A 31 7.57 -14.82 -1.03
C LEU A 31 6.09 -15.09 -0.81
N THR A 32 5.65 -15.13 0.46
CA THR A 32 4.29 -15.50 0.81
C THR A 32 3.76 -14.64 1.96
N PRO A 33 2.56 -14.02 1.85
CA PRO A 33 1.80 -13.47 2.97
C PRO A 33 1.21 -14.64 3.78
N ARG A 34 1.59 -14.82 5.05
CA ARG A 34 1.24 -16.05 5.77
C ARG A 34 0.00 -15.94 6.65
N SER A 35 -0.38 -14.75 7.05
CA SER A 35 -1.47 -14.55 8.00
C SER A 35 -1.88 -13.09 8.05
N ASN A 36 -3.17 -12.84 8.21
CA ASN A 36 -3.75 -11.52 8.50
C ASN A 36 -4.11 -11.32 9.98
N LYS A 37 -3.49 -12.08 10.88
CA LYS A 37 -3.77 -12.01 12.33
C LYS A 37 -3.69 -10.57 12.88
N TYR A 38 -2.75 -9.77 12.37
CA TYR A 38 -2.57 -8.37 12.75
C TYR A 38 -3.20 -7.37 11.75
N ALA A 39 -3.89 -7.89 10.73
CA ALA A 39 -4.63 -7.13 9.73
C ALA A 39 -5.99 -7.79 9.44
N PRO A 40 -6.88 -7.93 10.46
CA PRO A 40 -8.15 -8.63 10.30
C PRO A 40 -9.13 -7.90 9.36
N TRP A 41 -8.74 -6.73 8.89
CA TRP A 41 -9.46 -5.90 7.93
C TRP A 41 -9.23 -6.33 6.47
N SER A 42 -8.36 -7.32 6.19
CA SER A 42 -8.19 -7.86 4.84
C SER A 42 -7.80 -9.33 4.85
N ASP A 43 -8.44 -10.15 4.02
CA ASP A 43 -8.13 -11.57 3.80
C ASP A 43 -7.18 -11.80 2.61
N GLU A 44 -6.83 -10.72 1.92
CA GLU A 44 -5.99 -10.71 0.72
C GLU A 44 -5.03 -9.51 0.74
N ILE A 45 -4.00 -9.57 -0.08
CA ILE A 45 -3.07 -8.44 -0.27
C ILE A 45 -3.12 -7.95 -1.72
N VAL A 46 -2.85 -6.67 -1.94
CA VAL A 46 -2.50 -6.12 -3.25
C VAL A 46 -1.02 -6.33 -3.47
N PHE A 47 -0.66 -7.21 -4.40
CA PHE A 47 0.75 -7.41 -4.74
C PHE A 47 1.28 -6.21 -5.52
N PHE A 48 2.28 -5.51 -4.94
CA PHE A 48 2.85 -4.27 -5.48
C PHE A 48 4.25 -3.99 -4.94
N GLY A 49 5.12 -3.36 -5.73
CA GLY A 49 6.44 -2.89 -5.29
C GLY A 49 7.61 -3.78 -5.70
N LEU A 50 7.39 -4.92 -6.36
CA LEU A 50 8.49 -5.78 -6.84
C LEU A 50 9.28 -5.12 -7.97
N GLN A 51 8.61 -4.44 -8.91
CA GLN A 51 9.29 -3.72 -9.99
C GLN A 51 10.17 -2.59 -9.46
N TYR A 52 9.74 -1.88 -8.41
CA TYR A 52 10.57 -0.92 -7.69
C TYR A 52 11.82 -1.60 -7.12
N PHE A 53 11.66 -2.74 -6.41
CA PHE A 53 12.78 -3.49 -5.88
C PHE A 53 13.76 -3.93 -6.97
N ILE A 54 13.27 -4.47 -8.08
CA ILE A 54 14.12 -4.93 -9.18
C ILE A 54 14.91 -3.76 -9.78
N LYS A 55 14.24 -2.66 -10.14
CA LYS A 55 14.90 -1.51 -10.78
C LYS A 55 15.89 -0.83 -9.84
N GLU A 56 15.51 -0.54 -8.61
CA GLU A 56 16.37 0.20 -7.68
C GLU A 56 17.52 -0.66 -7.16
N TYR A 57 17.22 -1.90 -6.70
CA TYR A 57 18.21 -2.69 -5.99
C TYR A 57 18.96 -3.67 -6.89
N LEU A 58 18.25 -4.43 -7.73
CA LEU A 58 18.89 -5.46 -8.52
C LEU A 58 19.57 -4.92 -9.80
N ILE A 59 19.09 -3.77 -10.31
CA ILE A 59 19.66 -3.13 -11.50
C ILE A 59 20.51 -1.93 -11.11
N ASP A 60 19.89 -0.83 -10.65
CA ASP A 60 20.60 0.44 -10.45
C ASP A 60 21.73 0.28 -9.42
N ARG A 61 21.42 -0.14 -8.19
CA ARG A 61 22.43 -0.23 -7.13
C ARG A 61 23.49 -1.29 -7.34
N PHE A 62 23.14 -2.48 -7.88
CA PHE A 62 24.16 -3.47 -8.20
C PHE A 62 25.09 -3.00 -9.33
N ASN A 63 24.57 -2.32 -10.34
CA ASN A 63 25.41 -1.72 -11.38
C ASN A 63 26.31 -0.63 -10.80
N ASP A 64 25.76 0.32 -10.04
CA ASP A 64 26.49 1.50 -9.58
C ASP A 64 27.45 1.20 -8.43
N GLU A 65 27.07 0.33 -7.48
CA GLU A 65 27.79 0.10 -6.24
C GLU A 65 28.65 -1.18 -6.27
N PHE A 66 28.48 -2.06 -7.26
CA PHE A 66 29.20 -3.32 -7.36
C PHE A 66 29.86 -3.53 -8.72
N PHE A 67 29.09 -3.72 -9.79
CA PHE A 67 29.66 -4.11 -11.10
C PHE A 67 30.52 -3.03 -11.76
N SER A 68 30.21 -1.73 -11.59
CA SER A 68 31.02 -0.63 -12.13
C SER A 68 32.16 -0.20 -11.21
N GLN A 69 32.23 -0.71 -9.99
CA GLN A 69 33.32 -0.38 -9.07
C GLN A 69 34.57 -1.20 -9.37
N PRO A 70 35.80 -0.68 -9.12
CA PRO A 70 37.01 -1.48 -9.20
C PRO A 70 36.92 -2.72 -8.28
N LEU A 71 37.17 -3.90 -8.82
CA LEU A 71 37.07 -5.15 -8.08
C LEU A 71 37.92 -5.12 -6.80
N GLU A 72 39.12 -4.55 -6.86
CA GLU A 72 40.04 -4.44 -5.70
C GLU A 72 39.38 -3.65 -4.55
N ASP A 73 38.66 -2.58 -4.84
CA ASP A 73 37.99 -1.74 -3.84
C ASP A 73 36.82 -2.48 -3.20
N VAL A 74 36.02 -3.21 -4.00
CA VAL A 74 34.91 -4.05 -3.53
C VAL A 74 35.43 -5.12 -2.57
N ILE A 75 36.43 -5.89 -2.99
CA ILE A 75 37.01 -6.99 -2.22
C ILE A 75 37.68 -6.49 -0.94
N SER A 76 38.48 -5.43 -1.04
CA SER A 76 39.15 -4.82 0.12
C SER A 76 38.14 -4.32 1.17
N THR A 77 37.07 -3.68 0.73
CA THR A 77 35.99 -3.19 1.61
C THR A 77 35.29 -4.36 2.31
N TYR A 78 34.87 -5.37 1.53
CA TYR A 78 34.19 -6.56 2.05
C TYR A 78 35.06 -7.31 3.05
N GLU A 79 36.30 -7.61 2.67
CA GLU A 79 37.26 -8.35 3.50
C GLU A 79 37.56 -7.62 4.81
N THR A 80 37.84 -6.31 4.73
CA THR A 80 38.12 -5.49 5.92
C THR A 80 36.92 -5.45 6.85
N PHE A 81 35.72 -5.26 6.31
CA PHE A 81 34.50 -5.22 7.11
C PHE A 81 34.22 -6.57 7.79
N VAL A 82 34.26 -7.67 7.05
CA VAL A 82 33.98 -9.03 7.59
C VAL A 82 35.03 -9.46 8.61
N LYS A 83 36.33 -9.22 8.35
CA LYS A 83 37.42 -9.49 9.33
C LYS A 83 37.16 -8.77 10.64
N ASN A 84 36.91 -7.47 10.57
CA ASN A 84 36.81 -6.64 11.77
C ASN A 84 35.52 -6.87 12.55
N THR A 85 34.45 -7.27 11.90
CA THR A 85 33.13 -7.41 12.53
C THR A 85 32.78 -8.84 12.94
N LEU A 86 33.17 -9.85 12.17
CA LEU A 86 32.96 -11.26 12.52
C LEU A 86 34.19 -11.90 13.21
N GLY A 87 35.27 -11.16 13.36
CA GLY A 87 36.51 -11.67 14.01
C GLY A 87 37.18 -12.80 13.23
N LYS A 88 36.92 -12.91 11.90
CA LYS A 88 37.55 -13.92 11.05
C LYS A 88 38.99 -13.54 10.71
N THR A 89 39.91 -14.50 10.77
CA THR A 89 41.31 -14.30 10.32
C THR A 89 41.42 -14.34 8.80
N GLU A 90 40.61 -15.17 8.15
CA GLU A 90 40.52 -15.31 6.71
C GLU A 90 39.07 -15.11 6.25
N VAL A 91 38.87 -14.45 5.11
CA VAL A 91 37.56 -14.17 4.52
C VAL A 91 37.57 -14.72 3.10
N TYR A 92 36.61 -15.57 2.80
CA TYR A 92 36.40 -16.07 1.46
C TYR A 92 35.75 -15.00 0.59
N THR A 93 36.40 -14.62 -0.50
CA THR A 93 35.95 -13.55 -1.41
C THR A 93 35.71 -13.99 -2.85
N GLU A 94 36.14 -15.22 -3.22
CA GLU A 94 36.09 -15.74 -4.58
C GLU A 94 34.68 -15.68 -5.20
N HIS A 95 33.64 -15.90 -4.40
CA HIS A 95 32.25 -15.81 -4.84
C HIS A 95 31.86 -14.39 -5.33
N LEU A 96 32.42 -13.34 -4.72
CA LEU A 96 32.23 -11.95 -5.16
C LEU A 96 33.08 -11.65 -6.40
N VAL A 97 34.29 -12.18 -6.47
CA VAL A 97 35.14 -12.07 -7.66
C VAL A 97 34.46 -12.69 -8.87
N GLN A 98 33.90 -13.89 -8.71
CA GLN A 98 33.14 -14.58 -9.77
C GLN A 98 31.92 -13.79 -10.21
N LEU A 99 31.12 -13.26 -9.24
CA LEU A 99 29.94 -12.47 -9.53
C LEU A 99 30.30 -11.16 -10.25
N HIS A 100 31.33 -10.46 -9.78
CA HIS A 100 31.78 -9.22 -10.39
C HIS A 100 32.26 -9.44 -11.84
N ASN A 101 33.03 -10.51 -12.07
CA ASN A 101 33.51 -10.87 -13.40
C ASN A 101 32.38 -11.29 -14.36
N LEU A 102 31.29 -11.85 -13.82
CA LEU A 102 30.08 -12.18 -14.60
C LEU A 102 29.37 -10.92 -15.10
N GLY A 103 29.35 -9.85 -14.29
CA GLY A 103 28.83 -8.54 -14.67
C GLY A 103 27.31 -8.40 -14.61
N TYR A 104 26.57 -9.38 -14.04
CA TYR A 104 25.14 -9.32 -13.81
C TYR A 104 24.73 -10.29 -12.68
N LEU A 105 23.50 -10.12 -12.14
CA LEU A 105 22.95 -11.05 -11.15
C LEU A 105 22.36 -12.28 -11.84
N PRO A 106 22.94 -13.49 -11.68
CA PRO A 106 22.46 -14.73 -12.29
C PRO A 106 21.30 -15.32 -11.46
N ILE A 107 20.19 -14.62 -11.44
CA ILE A 107 18.95 -15.01 -10.76
C ILE A 107 17.76 -14.87 -11.70
N LYS A 108 16.73 -15.67 -11.45
CA LYS A 108 15.41 -15.59 -12.07
C LYS A 108 14.38 -15.30 -11.00
N ILE A 109 13.50 -14.34 -11.27
CA ILE A 109 12.33 -14.04 -10.45
C ILE A 109 11.08 -14.25 -11.30
N GLU A 110 10.17 -15.08 -10.79
CA GLU A 110 8.82 -15.23 -11.34
C GLU A 110 7.81 -14.69 -10.33
N ALA A 111 6.81 -13.96 -10.80
CA ALA A 111 5.84 -13.30 -9.92
C ALA A 111 4.46 -13.19 -10.56
N LEU A 112 3.45 -13.01 -9.71
CA LEU A 112 2.15 -12.53 -10.13
C LEU A 112 2.28 -11.11 -10.73
N PRO A 113 1.40 -10.70 -11.63
CA PRO A 113 1.32 -9.31 -12.08
C PRO A 113 1.04 -8.36 -10.90
N GLU A 114 1.77 -7.23 -10.83
CA GLU A 114 1.47 -6.21 -9.81
C GLU A 114 0.07 -5.64 -9.98
N GLY A 115 -0.62 -5.34 -8.88
CA GLY A 115 -2.05 -5.01 -8.85
C GLY A 115 -2.98 -6.24 -8.72
N THR A 116 -2.43 -7.45 -8.63
CA THR A 116 -3.22 -8.66 -8.35
C THR A 116 -3.59 -8.75 -6.88
N LEU A 117 -4.83 -9.14 -6.58
CA LEU A 117 -5.28 -9.52 -5.25
C LEU A 117 -4.86 -10.98 -4.98
N ALA A 118 -4.07 -11.19 -3.93
CA ALA A 118 -3.59 -12.51 -3.56
C ALA A 118 -4.06 -12.87 -2.14
N PRO A 119 -4.73 -14.04 -1.97
CA PRO A 119 -5.20 -14.48 -0.66
C PRO A 119 -4.03 -14.86 0.25
N MET A 120 -4.28 -14.88 1.57
CA MET A 120 -3.29 -15.34 2.53
C MET A 120 -2.78 -16.74 2.18
N ARG A 121 -1.47 -16.96 2.36
CA ARG A 121 -0.73 -18.20 2.03
C ARG A 121 -0.52 -18.47 0.54
N CYS A 122 -1.08 -17.68 -0.37
CA CYS A 122 -0.75 -17.76 -1.78
C CYS A 122 0.66 -17.19 -2.01
N PRO A 123 1.59 -17.94 -2.62
CA PRO A 123 2.89 -17.39 -3.01
C PRO A 123 2.71 -16.36 -4.13
N VAL A 124 3.32 -15.20 -3.97
CA VAL A 124 3.20 -14.11 -4.94
C VAL A 124 4.44 -13.97 -5.83
N MET A 125 5.55 -14.59 -5.41
CA MET A 125 6.83 -14.51 -6.12
C MET A 125 7.70 -15.70 -5.77
N THR A 126 8.52 -16.10 -6.73
CA THR A 126 9.62 -17.05 -6.54
C THR A 126 10.95 -16.45 -7.00
N ILE A 127 12.05 -16.90 -6.42
CA ILE A 127 13.40 -16.50 -6.79
C ILE A 127 14.34 -17.69 -6.74
N GLU A 128 15.16 -17.87 -7.77
CA GLU A 128 16.20 -18.90 -7.83
C GLU A 128 17.43 -18.39 -8.58
N ASN A 129 18.58 -19.03 -8.35
CA ASN A 129 19.79 -18.78 -9.14
C ASN A 129 19.71 -19.51 -10.50
N THR A 130 20.28 -18.88 -11.54
CA THR A 130 20.34 -19.45 -12.91
C THR A 130 21.65 -20.19 -13.19
N GLN A 131 22.72 -19.90 -12.42
CA GLN A 131 24.02 -20.55 -12.55
C GLN A 131 24.40 -21.20 -11.21
N PRO A 132 24.98 -22.43 -11.25
CA PRO A 132 25.25 -23.26 -10.06
C PRO A 132 26.11 -22.57 -8.99
N GLU A 133 27.12 -21.81 -9.39
CA GLU A 133 28.09 -21.16 -8.49
C GLU A 133 27.44 -20.10 -7.59
N PHE A 134 26.26 -19.61 -7.98
CA PHE A 134 25.57 -18.48 -7.33
C PHE A 134 24.34 -18.88 -6.50
N PHE A 135 24.24 -20.15 -6.08
CA PHE A 135 23.14 -20.64 -5.23
C PHE A 135 22.96 -19.82 -3.94
N TRP A 136 23.99 -19.22 -3.44
CA TRP A 136 23.99 -18.40 -2.23
C TRP A 136 23.26 -17.06 -2.37
N LEU A 137 23.11 -16.54 -3.61
CA LEU A 137 22.49 -15.23 -3.88
C LEU A 137 21.04 -15.15 -3.42
N THR A 138 20.26 -16.22 -3.59
CA THR A 138 18.84 -16.26 -3.23
C THR A 138 18.63 -15.88 -1.75
N ASN A 139 19.40 -16.49 -0.86
CA ASN A 139 19.34 -16.20 0.57
C ASN A 139 20.03 -14.89 0.95
N PHE A 140 21.07 -14.49 0.22
CA PHE A 140 21.72 -13.20 0.43
C PHE A 140 20.77 -12.05 0.17
N LEU A 141 19.99 -12.09 -0.90
CA LEU A 141 19.03 -11.06 -1.30
C LEU A 141 17.76 -11.05 -0.45
N GLU A 142 17.46 -12.09 0.34
CA GLU A 142 16.25 -12.19 1.16
C GLU A 142 16.05 -10.97 2.05
N THR A 143 17.11 -10.46 2.70
CA THR A 143 16.99 -9.35 3.65
C THR A 143 16.56 -8.08 2.96
N ILE A 144 17.25 -7.66 1.90
CA ILE A 144 16.93 -6.42 1.20
C ILE A 144 15.60 -6.50 0.46
N LEU A 145 15.28 -7.67 -0.11
CA LEU A 145 13.97 -7.94 -0.69
C LEU A 145 12.85 -7.80 0.33
N SER A 146 12.99 -8.49 1.48
CA SER A 146 11.98 -8.43 2.55
C SER A 146 11.78 -7.02 3.08
N THR A 147 12.87 -6.29 3.34
CA THR A 147 12.84 -4.92 3.85
C THR A 147 12.12 -3.96 2.89
N THR A 148 12.31 -4.14 1.59
CA THR A 148 11.82 -3.22 0.57
C THR A 148 10.35 -3.47 0.22
N ILE A 149 9.91 -4.76 0.15
CA ILE A 149 8.64 -5.09 -0.49
C ILE A 149 7.44 -5.13 0.46
N TRP A 150 7.63 -5.40 1.76
CA TRP A 150 6.50 -5.55 2.68
C TRP A 150 5.68 -4.27 2.82
N GLN A 151 6.31 -3.11 2.83
CA GLN A 151 5.64 -1.82 3.06
C GLN A 151 4.78 -1.37 1.88
N PRO A 152 5.27 -1.32 0.62
CA PRO A 152 4.42 -0.97 -0.51
C PRO A 152 3.25 -1.95 -0.70
N ILE A 153 3.43 -3.26 -0.47
CA ILE A 153 2.33 -4.23 -0.49
C ILE A 153 1.29 -3.89 0.59
N THR A 154 1.72 -3.66 1.84
CA THR A 154 0.81 -3.36 2.96
C THR A 154 0.06 -2.05 2.72
N SER A 155 0.75 -1.01 2.23
CA SER A 155 0.14 0.29 1.95
C SER A 155 -0.83 0.24 0.77
N ALA A 156 -0.49 -0.49 -0.30
CA ALA A 156 -1.39 -0.71 -1.43
C ALA A 156 -2.64 -1.49 -1.00
N THR A 157 -2.48 -2.49 -0.14
CA THR A 157 -3.59 -3.27 0.41
C THR A 157 -4.52 -2.39 1.26
N LEU A 158 -3.95 -1.57 2.14
CA LEU A 158 -4.74 -0.67 2.98
C LEU A 158 -5.45 0.40 2.15
N ALA A 159 -4.76 0.99 1.17
CA ALA A 159 -5.37 1.95 0.23
C ALA A 159 -6.53 1.31 -0.57
N TYR A 160 -6.37 0.06 -0.98
CA TYR A 160 -7.43 -0.71 -1.64
C TYR A 160 -8.66 -0.90 -0.73
N GLN A 161 -8.46 -1.23 0.56
CA GLN A 161 -9.56 -1.39 1.51
C GLN A 161 -10.28 -0.05 1.79
N TYR A 162 -9.54 1.06 1.92
CA TYR A 162 -10.16 2.39 1.96
C TYR A 162 -10.97 2.67 0.71
N ARG A 163 -10.39 2.42 -0.46
CA ARG A 163 -11.07 2.66 -1.73
C ARG A 163 -12.36 1.84 -1.86
N LYS A 164 -12.35 0.59 -1.43
CA LYS A 164 -13.54 -0.29 -1.44
C LYS A 164 -14.66 0.29 -0.58
N VAL A 165 -14.35 0.67 0.67
CA VAL A 165 -15.34 1.30 1.56
C VAL A 165 -15.90 2.58 0.95
N LEU A 166 -15.04 3.45 0.41
CA LEU A 166 -15.46 4.73 -0.14
C LEU A 166 -16.28 4.57 -1.44
N ASP A 167 -15.91 3.63 -2.32
CA ASP A 167 -16.68 3.29 -3.52
C ASP A 167 -18.08 2.77 -3.14
N ASP A 168 -18.20 1.86 -2.18
CA ASP A 168 -19.48 1.28 -1.73
C ASP A 168 -20.44 2.38 -1.26
N TYR A 169 -19.97 3.28 -0.39
CA TYR A 169 -20.80 4.38 0.11
C TYR A 169 -21.04 5.46 -0.94
N ALA A 170 -20.11 5.73 -1.86
CA ALA A 170 -20.32 6.65 -2.97
C ALA A 170 -21.39 6.13 -3.92
N ILE A 171 -21.38 4.86 -4.31
CA ILE A 171 -22.42 4.24 -5.13
C ILE A 171 -23.77 4.34 -4.42
N LYS A 172 -23.84 3.99 -3.15
CA LYS A 172 -25.08 4.02 -2.36
C LYS A 172 -25.66 5.44 -2.25
N THR A 173 -24.82 6.44 -2.02
CA THR A 173 -25.27 7.82 -1.75
C THR A 173 -25.28 8.73 -2.97
N THR A 174 -24.58 8.40 -4.06
CA THR A 174 -24.52 9.23 -5.28
C THR A 174 -24.84 8.47 -6.57
N GLY A 175 -24.79 7.14 -6.54
CA GLY A 175 -24.93 6.28 -7.73
C GLY A 175 -23.67 6.24 -8.61
N SER A 176 -22.51 6.71 -8.12
CA SER A 176 -21.27 6.80 -8.90
C SER A 176 -20.05 6.81 -7.99
N THR A 177 -18.93 6.28 -8.49
CA THR A 177 -17.61 6.35 -7.84
C THR A 177 -16.76 7.51 -8.37
N ALA A 178 -17.31 8.36 -9.23
CA ALA A 178 -16.56 9.50 -9.79
C ALA A 178 -16.11 10.46 -8.68
N GLY A 179 -14.80 10.76 -8.67
CA GLY A 179 -14.17 11.64 -7.68
C GLY A 179 -13.67 10.92 -6.42
N VAL A 180 -14.02 9.64 -6.21
CA VAL A 180 -13.53 8.86 -5.05
C VAL A 180 -12.01 8.70 -5.08
N GLU A 181 -11.40 8.73 -6.26
CA GLU A 181 -9.94 8.70 -6.42
C GLU A 181 -9.21 9.87 -5.72
N PHE A 182 -9.92 10.96 -5.41
CA PHE A 182 -9.43 12.11 -4.63
C PHE A 182 -9.95 12.12 -3.19
N GLN A 183 -10.85 11.22 -2.81
CA GLN A 183 -11.47 11.21 -1.47
C GLN A 183 -10.53 10.67 -0.39
N GLY A 184 -9.55 9.82 -0.73
CA GLY A 184 -8.43 9.45 0.11
C GLY A 184 -7.20 10.27 -0.24
N HIS A 185 -6.66 11.06 0.69
CA HIS A 185 -5.52 11.94 0.48
C HIS A 185 -4.35 11.53 1.38
N ASP A 186 -3.19 11.22 0.83
CA ASP A 186 -2.01 10.78 1.59
C ASP A 186 -1.32 11.96 2.29
N PHE A 187 -1.39 11.99 3.63
CA PHE A 187 -0.73 12.94 4.52
C PHE A 187 0.40 12.28 5.34
N SER A 188 0.88 11.09 4.95
CA SER A 188 1.70 10.27 5.83
C SER A 188 3.18 10.66 5.93
N LEU A 189 3.75 11.34 4.91
CA LEU A 189 5.21 11.50 4.75
C LEU A 189 5.94 11.92 6.03
N ARG A 190 5.47 12.96 6.71
CA ARG A 190 6.14 13.51 7.91
C ARG A 190 6.19 12.54 9.09
N GLY A 191 5.31 11.54 9.12
CA GLY A 191 5.25 10.53 10.18
C GLY A 191 5.83 9.17 9.78
N MET A 192 6.42 9.05 8.58
CA MET A 192 7.10 7.84 8.12
C MET A 192 8.52 7.75 8.68
N SER A 193 9.09 6.54 8.72
CA SER A 193 10.41 6.28 9.31
C SER A 193 11.58 6.88 8.52
N SER A 194 11.37 7.16 7.22
CA SER A 194 12.34 7.81 6.33
C SER A 194 11.64 8.32 5.07
N GLU A 195 12.31 9.18 4.29
CA GLU A 195 11.81 9.60 2.97
C GLU A 195 11.55 8.41 2.05
N GLN A 196 12.45 7.42 2.03
CA GLN A 196 12.30 6.19 1.24
C GLN A 196 11.09 5.37 1.69
N SER A 197 10.84 5.26 3.00
CA SER A 197 9.64 4.63 3.56
C SER A 197 8.38 5.38 3.14
N GLY A 198 8.40 6.72 3.18
CA GLY A 198 7.31 7.57 2.70
C GLY A 198 7.04 7.39 1.21
N MET A 199 8.10 7.37 0.40
CA MET A 199 8.01 7.09 -1.04
C MET A 199 7.38 5.72 -1.32
N ALA A 200 7.88 4.66 -0.69
CA ALA A 200 7.39 3.29 -0.90
C ALA A 200 5.93 3.13 -0.48
N SER A 201 5.55 3.68 0.67
CA SER A 201 4.19 3.69 1.17
C SER A 201 3.25 4.50 0.27
N GLY A 202 3.66 5.72 -0.10
CA GLY A 202 2.87 6.59 -0.96
C GLY A 202 2.70 6.05 -2.38
N MET A 203 3.71 5.33 -2.94
CA MET A 203 3.52 4.60 -4.19
C MET A 203 2.40 3.55 -4.07
N GLY A 204 2.32 2.84 -2.93
CA GLY A 204 1.22 1.92 -2.64
C GLY A 204 -0.13 2.63 -2.58
N HIS A 205 -0.22 3.80 -1.92
CA HIS A 205 -1.43 4.63 -1.90
C HIS A 205 -1.89 5.02 -3.31
N LEU A 206 -0.96 5.43 -4.17
CA LEU A 206 -1.24 5.85 -5.53
C LEU A 206 -1.76 4.74 -6.46
N THR A 207 -1.75 3.48 -6.03
CA THR A 207 -2.42 2.40 -6.78
C THR A 207 -3.94 2.52 -6.74
N SER A 208 -4.52 3.13 -5.70
CA SER A 208 -5.97 3.25 -5.49
C SER A 208 -6.48 4.69 -5.49
N PHE A 209 -5.65 5.66 -5.16
CA PHE A 209 -6.00 7.09 -5.05
C PHE A 209 -5.08 7.97 -5.89
N GLN A 210 -5.49 9.24 -6.04
CA GLN A 210 -4.71 10.30 -6.71
C GLN A 210 -4.42 11.48 -5.77
N GLY A 211 -5.17 11.63 -4.67
CA GLY A 211 -4.91 12.67 -3.66
C GLY A 211 -3.64 12.36 -2.85
N THR A 212 -2.64 13.25 -2.84
CA THR A 212 -1.41 13.05 -2.07
C THR A 212 -0.64 14.35 -1.84
N ASP A 213 -0.08 14.50 -0.62
CA ASP A 213 0.95 15.48 -0.28
C ASP A 213 2.35 14.84 -0.22
N THR A 214 2.45 13.53 -0.46
CA THR A 214 3.72 12.79 -0.44
C THR A 214 4.44 12.93 -1.79
N ILE A 215 5.12 14.05 -2.00
CA ILE A 215 5.87 14.34 -3.23
C ILE A 215 6.82 13.20 -3.64
N PRO A 216 7.62 12.59 -2.73
CA PRO A 216 8.50 11.48 -3.10
C PRO A 216 7.78 10.30 -3.76
N ALA A 217 6.51 10.04 -3.43
CA ALA A 217 5.73 8.96 -4.04
C ALA A 217 5.45 9.23 -5.53
N ILE A 218 5.16 10.48 -5.91
CA ILE A 218 4.95 10.88 -7.32
C ILE A 218 6.23 10.64 -8.12
N PHE A 219 7.40 11.04 -7.59
CA PHE A 219 8.68 10.78 -8.23
C PHE A 219 9.02 9.27 -8.26
N GLY A 220 8.64 8.52 -7.22
CA GLY A 220 8.80 7.08 -7.16
C GLY A 220 8.03 6.36 -8.27
N VAL A 221 6.73 6.65 -8.43
CA VAL A 221 5.94 6.02 -9.51
C VAL A 221 6.35 6.54 -10.89
N HIS A 222 6.86 7.77 -10.99
CA HIS A 222 7.45 8.28 -12.23
C HIS A 222 8.68 7.46 -12.63
N LYS A 223 9.65 7.29 -11.71
CA LYS A 223 10.90 6.55 -11.96
C LYS A 223 10.65 5.07 -12.24
N TYR A 224 9.83 4.42 -11.41
CA TYR A 224 9.73 2.96 -11.43
C TYR A 224 8.54 2.44 -12.23
N TYR A 225 7.46 3.22 -12.41
CA TYR A 225 6.20 2.80 -13.03
C TYR A 225 5.74 3.71 -14.17
N LYS A 226 6.64 4.46 -14.79
CA LYS A 226 6.39 5.28 -16.00
C LYS A 226 5.22 6.26 -15.86
N ALA A 227 4.85 6.63 -14.63
CA ALA A 227 3.76 7.57 -14.42
C ALA A 227 4.16 8.99 -14.88
N PRO A 228 3.27 9.77 -15.52
CA PRO A 228 3.56 11.14 -15.85
C PRO A 228 3.64 12.01 -14.59
N LEU A 229 4.40 13.11 -14.64
CA LEU A 229 4.47 14.10 -13.55
C LEU A 229 3.32 15.12 -13.69
N ASP A 230 2.09 14.64 -13.54
CA ASP A 230 0.89 15.46 -13.63
C ASP A 230 -0.21 15.00 -12.66
N PHE A 231 -1.35 15.70 -12.67
CA PHE A 231 -2.48 15.42 -11.76
C PHE A 231 -3.10 14.04 -11.94
N THR A 232 -2.89 13.36 -13.05
CA THR A 232 -3.41 11.99 -13.26
C THR A 232 -2.63 10.95 -12.44
N THR A 233 -1.39 11.26 -12.10
CA THR A 233 -0.55 10.45 -11.22
C THR A 233 -0.87 10.72 -9.77
N GLY A 234 -0.77 12.00 -9.37
CA GLY A 234 -1.03 12.44 -8.00
C GLY A 234 -1.26 13.94 -7.95
N ALA A 235 -2.18 14.38 -7.12
CA ALA A 235 -2.57 15.78 -7.02
C ALA A 235 -2.78 16.22 -5.58
N SER A 236 -2.52 17.51 -5.34
CA SER A 236 -2.84 18.22 -4.10
C SER A 236 -3.38 19.61 -4.43
N ILE A 237 -3.80 20.32 -3.39
CA ILE A 237 -4.28 21.71 -3.46
C ILE A 237 -3.50 22.59 -2.49
N SER A 238 -3.48 23.90 -2.74
CA SER A 238 -2.94 24.85 -1.76
C SER A 238 -3.69 24.75 -0.44
N ALA A 239 -2.95 24.70 0.67
CA ALA A 239 -3.51 24.56 2.01
C ALA A 239 -2.72 25.37 3.02
N THR A 240 -3.38 25.87 4.06
CA THR A 240 -2.71 26.47 5.21
C THR A 240 -2.26 25.40 6.21
N GLU A 241 -1.36 25.80 7.10
CA GLU A 241 -1.03 25.08 8.33
C GLU A 241 -1.21 25.99 9.55
N HIS A 242 -1.16 25.43 10.78
CA HIS A 242 -1.36 26.18 12.00
C HIS A 242 -0.35 27.32 12.18
N SER A 243 0.90 27.19 11.74
CA SER A 243 1.90 28.27 11.82
C SER A 243 1.49 29.51 11.03
N VAL A 244 0.88 29.33 9.86
CA VAL A 244 0.33 30.42 9.05
C VAL A 244 -0.81 31.11 9.80
N MET A 245 -1.77 30.32 10.30
CA MET A 245 -2.92 30.88 11.03
C MET A 245 -2.47 31.61 12.31
N CYS A 246 -1.59 31.00 13.09
CA CYS A 246 -1.06 31.58 14.33
C CYS A 246 -0.29 32.89 14.09
N SER A 247 0.38 33.04 12.95
CA SER A 247 1.20 34.23 12.65
C SER A 247 0.38 35.53 12.54
N TYR A 248 -0.92 35.43 12.23
CA TYR A 248 -1.83 36.57 12.20
C TYR A 248 -2.43 36.90 13.57
N GLY A 249 -2.40 35.96 14.51
CA GLY A 249 -3.01 36.12 15.84
C GLY A 249 -4.51 35.84 15.87
N GLN A 250 -5.00 35.49 17.05
CA GLN A 250 -6.39 35.08 17.25
C GLN A 250 -7.42 36.18 16.89
N ALA A 251 -7.08 37.46 17.17
CA ALA A 251 -7.99 38.57 16.92
C ALA A 251 -8.26 38.83 15.43
N ASP A 252 -7.28 38.51 14.58
CA ASP A 252 -7.33 38.80 13.14
C ASP A 252 -7.67 37.56 12.29
N GLU A 253 -8.11 36.46 12.91
CA GLU A 253 -8.41 35.21 12.20
C GLU A 253 -9.46 35.39 11.08
N LEU A 254 -10.53 36.12 11.33
CA LEU A 254 -11.54 36.40 10.30
C LEU A 254 -10.97 37.20 9.11
N GLU A 255 -10.15 38.22 9.39
CA GLU A 255 -9.50 39.00 8.33
C GLU A 255 -8.48 38.18 7.56
N LEU A 256 -7.79 37.25 8.21
CA LEU A 256 -6.93 36.28 7.53
C LEU A 256 -7.72 35.41 6.53
N PHE A 257 -8.84 34.81 6.95
CA PHE A 257 -9.70 34.05 6.03
C PHE A 257 -10.10 34.88 4.81
N LYS A 258 -10.51 36.15 5.05
CA LYS A 258 -10.89 37.05 3.98
C LYS A 258 -9.71 37.37 3.05
N HIS A 259 -8.54 37.69 3.59
CA HIS A 259 -7.31 37.92 2.83
C HIS A 259 -6.96 36.74 1.95
N LEU A 260 -6.98 35.51 2.52
CA LEU A 260 -6.69 34.29 1.77
C LEU A 260 -7.68 34.05 0.62
N LEU A 261 -8.96 34.35 0.83
CA LEU A 261 -10.01 34.15 -0.17
C LEU A 261 -10.05 35.19 -1.28
N VAL A 262 -9.67 36.44 -0.96
CA VAL A 262 -9.79 37.56 -1.90
C VAL A 262 -8.48 37.90 -2.60
N ASP A 263 -7.39 37.93 -1.84
CA ASP A 263 -6.11 38.43 -2.35
C ASP A 263 -5.15 37.33 -2.75
N VAL A 264 -5.09 36.21 -2.00
CA VAL A 264 -4.11 35.13 -2.23
C VAL A 264 -4.65 34.05 -3.16
N TYR A 265 -5.85 33.55 -2.89
CA TYR A 265 -6.51 32.48 -3.65
C TYR A 265 -7.91 32.91 -4.15
N PRO A 266 -8.02 33.92 -5.02
CA PRO A 266 -9.31 34.39 -5.51
C PRO A 266 -10.05 33.36 -6.38
N THR A 267 -9.34 32.36 -6.90
CA THR A 267 -9.88 31.28 -7.74
C THR A 267 -9.32 29.92 -7.30
N GLY A 268 -9.89 28.83 -7.84
CA GLY A 268 -9.41 27.46 -7.64
C GLY A 268 -9.73 26.84 -6.28
N LEU A 269 -9.19 25.66 -6.06
CA LEU A 269 -9.37 24.91 -4.80
C LEU A 269 -8.34 25.38 -3.77
N PHE A 270 -8.81 25.60 -2.55
CA PHE A 270 -7.95 26.03 -1.46
C PHE A 270 -8.47 25.44 -0.14
N SER A 271 -7.58 24.89 0.67
CA SER A 271 -7.91 24.34 1.98
C SER A 271 -7.42 25.25 3.11
N VAL A 272 -8.23 25.45 4.13
CA VAL A 272 -7.88 26.22 5.30
C VAL A 272 -8.03 25.41 6.58
N VAL A 273 -6.96 25.34 7.38
CA VAL A 273 -7.03 24.76 8.72
C VAL A 273 -7.86 25.68 9.60
N SER A 274 -8.86 25.11 10.28
CA SER A 274 -9.98 25.89 10.84
C SER A 274 -10.15 25.73 12.35
N ASP A 275 -9.27 24.98 13.00
CA ASP A 275 -9.30 24.64 14.42
C ASP A 275 -8.12 25.21 15.22
N THR A 276 -7.52 26.29 14.72
CA THR A 276 -6.36 26.92 15.36
C THR A 276 -6.72 27.42 16.77
N TRP A 277 -7.90 27.97 16.95
CA TRP A 277 -8.41 28.44 18.27
C TRP A 277 -9.80 27.88 18.58
N ASP A 278 -10.84 28.29 17.82
CA ASP A 278 -12.22 27.87 18.05
C ASP A 278 -12.86 27.44 16.73
N PHE A 279 -12.86 26.15 16.51
CA PHE A 279 -13.39 25.54 15.29
C PHE A 279 -14.88 25.87 15.07
N TRP A 280 -15.68 25.76 16.13
CA TRP A 280 -17.11 25.97 15.98
C TRP A 280 -17.44 27.45 15.73
N LYS A 281 -16.64 28.38 16.27
CA LYS A 281 -16.75 29.80 15.93
C LYS A 281 -16.46 30.08 14.47
N VAL A 282 -15.42 29.45 13.91
CA VAL A 282 -15.13 29.51 12.46
C VAL A 282 -16.34 29.03 11.66
N VAL A 283 -16.89 27.88 11.99
CA VAL A 283 -18.01 27.26 11.24
C VAL A 283 -19.30 28.06 11.37
N THR A 284 -19.61 28.64 12.55
CA THR A 284 -20.91 29.28 12.84
C THR A 284 -20.93 30.78 12.71
N GLU A 285 -19.77 31.45 12.76
CA GLU A 285 -19.68 32.91 12.68
C GLU A 285 -18.87 33.36 11.44
N TYR A 286 -17.64 32.87 11.27
CA TYR A 286 -16.73 33.36 10.22
C TYR A 286 -17.16 32.91 8.81
N LEU A 287 -17.46 31.64 8.63
CA LEU A 287 -17.92 31.13 7.33
C LEU A 287 -19.26 31.78 6.90
N PRO A 288 -20.29 31.94 7.76
CA PRO A 288 -21.49 32.71 7.44
C PRO A 288 -21.19 34.17 7.07
N ALA A 289 -20.30 34.86 7.79
CA ALA A 289 -19.89 36.23 7.48
C ALA A 289 -19.21 36.35 6.11
N LEU A 290 -18.45 35.34 5.71
CA LEU A 290 -17.73 35.27 4.44
C LEU A 290 -18.53 34.60 3.30
N LYS A 291 -19.78 34.18 3.55
CA LYS A 291 -20.60 33.41 2.61
C LYS A 291 -20.65 34.05 1.20
N ASN A 292 -20.89 35.35 1.10
CA ASN A 292 -20.99 36.02 -0.21
C ASN A 292 -19.66 35.96 -0.99
N ILE A 293 -18.53 36.09 -0.30
CA ILE A 293 -17.19 35.99 -0.88
C ILE A 293 -16.98 34.56 -1.38
N ILE A 294 -17.23 33.58 -0.52
CA ILE A 294 -17.03 32.14 -0.86
C ILE A 294 -17.90 31.75 -2.05
N MET A 295 -19.18 32.15 -2.05
CA MET A 295 -20.13 31.80 -3.12
C MET A 295 -19.89 32.53 -4.44
N SER A 296 -19.14 33.64 -4.44
CA SER A 296 -18.80 34.39 -5.66
C SER A 296 -17.47 33.98 -6.28
N ARG A 297 -16.66 33.15 -5.61
CA ARG A 297 -15.36 32.70 -6.14
C ARG A 297 -15.57 31.66 -7.27
N ASP A 298 -14.69 31.72 -8.26
CA ASP A 298 -14.52 30.61 -9.22
C ASP A 298 -13.61 29.54 -8.59
N GLY A 299 -14.18 28.70 -7.72
CA GLY A 299 -13.42 27.67 -6.98
C GLY A 299 -14.13 27.18 -5.74
N LYS A 300 -13.40 26.40 -4.90
CA LYS A 300 -13.94 25.78 -3.69
C LYS A 300 -13.03 26.07 -2.50
N LEU A 301 -13.64 26.50 -1.40
CA LEU A 301 -13.00 26.51 -0.08
C LEU A 301 -13.20 25.15 0.59
N VAL A 302 -12.12 24.54 1.07
CA VAL A 302 -12.13 23.28 1.81
C VAL A 302 -11.80 23.55 3.28
N VAL A 303 -12.75 23.29 4.16
CA VAL A 303 -12.63 23.49 5.61
C VAL A 303 -11.92 22.28 6.22
N ARG A 304 -10.86 22.53 7.00
CA ARG A 304 -10.02 21.46 7.58
C ARG A 304 -9.88 21.57 9.09
N PRO A 305 -10.70 20.84 9.87
CA PRO A 305 -10.39 20.54 11.26
C PRO A 305 -9.31 19.45 11.35
N ASP A 306 -8.43 19.56 12.34
CA ASP A 306 -7.34 18.60 12.65
C ASP A 306 -7.39 18.09 14.10
N SER A 307 -8.36 18.54 14.92
CA SER A 307 -8.48 18.20 16.34
C SER A 307 -9.85 17.65 16.72
N GLY A 308 -9.88 16.87 17.79
CA GLY A 308 -11.08 16.21 18.30
C GLY A 308 -11.29 14.80 17.74
N ASP A 309 -12.43 14.17 18.05
CA ASP A 309 -12.80 12.89 17.43
C ASP A 309 -13.31 13.13 16.01
N PRO A 310 -12.66 12.57 14.97
CA PRO A 310 -13.03 12.82 13.59
C PRO A 310 -14.46 12.43 13.25
N VAL A 311 -14.99 11.39 13.88
CA VAL A 311 -16.35 10.91 13.63
C VAL A 311 -17.34 11.93 14.14
N ASP A 312 -17.17 12.44 15.36
CA ASP A 312 -18.06 13.41 15.97
C ASP A 312 -17.90 14.81 15.34
N ILE A 313 -16.67 15.25 15.04
CA ILE A 313 -16.44 16.55 14.39
C ILE A 313 -17.10 16.62 13.02
N VAL A 314 -16.97 15.56 12.21
CA VAL A 314 -17.50 15.55 10.83
C VAL A 314 -19.02 15.37 10.83
N THR A 315 -19.55 14.43 11.63
CA THR A 315 -20.93 13.96 11.54
C THR A 315 -21.83 14.40 12.70
N GLY A 316 -21.25 14.98 13.74
CA GLY A 316 -21.94 15.35 14.97
C GLY A 316 -22.14 14.21 15.96
N THR A 317 -22.44 14.58 17.20
CA THR A 317 -22.67 13.63 18.30
C THR A 317 -24.08 13.06 18.33
N LYS A 318 -25.01 13.64 17.55
CA LYS A 318 -26.42 13.19 17.46
C LYS A 318 -26.91 13.11 16.02
N GLN A 319 -27.84 12.22 15.76
CA GLN A 319 -28.49 12.12 14.45
C GLN A 319 -29.35 13.36 14.14
N ASN A 320 -30.08 13.87 15.13
CA ASN A 320 -30.92 15.03 15.02
C ASN A 320 -30.42 16.11 15.99
N GLY A 321 -29.21 16.64 15.73
CA GLY A 321 -28.57 17.63 16.58
C GLY A 321 -29.18 19.04 16.42
N THR A 322 -29.03 19.86 17.46
CA THR A 322 -29.48 21.26 17.47
C THR A 322 -28.32 22.24 17.64
N THR A 323 -27.27 21.84 18.37
CA THR A 323 -26.05 22.64 18.49
C THR A 323 -25.05 22.30 17.39
N PRO A 324 -24.05 23.12 17.09
CA PRO A 324 -23.03 22.82 16.08
C PRO A 324 -22.30 21.48 16.32
N GLU A 325 -21.95 21.20 17.57
CA GLU A 325 -21.27 19.94 17.96
C GLU A 325 -22.19 18.73 17.80
N GLU A 326 -23.50 18.90 18.01
CA GLU A 326 -24.47 17.83 17.80
C GLU A 326 -24.74 17.58 16.31
N LYS A 327 -24.69 18.63 15.47
CA LYS A 327 -24.89 18.55 14.02
C LYS A 327 -23.67 18.02 13.28
N GLY A 328 -22.46 18.46 13.65
CA GLY A 328 -21.22 18.20 12.95
C GLY A 328 -20.96 19.11 11.75
N LEU A 329 -19.73 19.10 11.27
CA LEU A 329 -19.25 19.99 10.22
C LEU A 329 -20.12 19.94 8.95
N ILE A 330 -20.41 18.77 8.42
CA ILE A 330 -21.10 18.64 7.12
C ILE A 330 -22.51 19.22 7.18
N GLU A 331 -23.24 19.00 8.27
CA GLU A 331 -24.58 19.58 8.44
C GLU A 331 -24.52 21.07 8.65
N CYS A 332 -23.56 21.61 9.42
CA CYS A 332 -23.36 23.06 9.59
C CYS A 332 -22.99 23.75 8.27
N LEU A 333 -22.17 23.13 7.43
CA LEU A 333 -21.87 23.66 6.09
C LEU A 333 -23.11 23.65 5.19
N TRP A 334 -23.96 22.63 5.29
CA TRP A 334 -25.23 22.59 4.58
C TRP A 334 -26.18 23.69 5.03
N ASP A 335 -26.32 23.91 6.33
CA ASP A 335 -27.18 24.97 6.89
C ASP A 335 -26.75 26.38 6.41
N THR A 336 -25.43 26.56 6.25
CA THR A 336 -24.87 27.86 5.82
C THR A 336 -24.91 28.02 4.30
N PHE A 337 -24.44 27.06 3.53
CA PHE A 337 -24.21 27.21 2.10
C PHE A 337 -25.23 26.48 1.22
N GLY A 338 -25.99 25.54 1.80
CA GLY A 338 -26.93 24.74 1.04
C GLY A 338 -26.22 23.77 0.09
N GLY A 339 -26.92 23.40 -0.96
CA GLY A 339 -26.42 22.47 -1.97
C GLY A 339 -27.59 21.91 -2.81
N THR A 340 -27.45 20.67 -3.25
CA THR A 340 -28.46 19.96 -4.02
C THR A 340 -28.81 18.63 -3.37
N VAL A 341 -30.05 18.16 -3.56
CA VAL A 341 -30.42 16.78 -3.27
C VAL A 341 -30.29 16.00 -4.56
N ASN A 342 -29.47 14.95 -4.56
CA ASN A 342 -29.23 14.16 -5.74
C ASN A 342 -30.36 13.14 -6.04
N LYS A 343 -30.23 12.36 -7.10
CA LYS A 343 -31.25 11.38 -7.53
C LYS A 343 -31.47 10.24 -6.52
N GLN A 344 -30.47 9.95 -5.68
CA GLN A 344 -30.54 8.95 -4.61
C GLN A 344 -31.20 9.50 -3.34
N GLY A 345 -31.53 10.81 -3.31
CA GLY A 345 -32.16 11.48 -2.17
C GLY A 345 -31.18 12.04 -1.13
N TYR A 346 -29.88 12.01 -1.40
CA TYR A 346 -28.85 12.48 -0.47
C TYR A 346 -28.44 13.94 -0.75
N LYS A 347 -28.14 14.67 0.31
CA LYS A 347 -27.67 16.06 0.28
C LYS A 347 -26.20 16.11 -0.17
N VAL A 348 -25.93 16.87 -1.22
CA VAL A 348 -24.59 17.19 -1.73
C VAL A 348 -24.32 18.65 -1.47
N LEU A 349 -23.23 18.99 -0.76
CA LEU A 349 -22.84 20.37 -0.46
C LEU A 349 -22.68 21.20 -1.74
N ASN A 350 -22.89 22.51 -1.60
CA ASN A 350 -22.64 23.44 -2.68
C ASN A 350 -21.21 23.32 -3.20
N SER A 351 -21.03 23.46 -4.52
CA SER A 351 -19.73 23.28 -5.19
C SER A 351 -18.63 24.23 -4.70
N HIS A 352 -18.97 25.34 -4.06
CA HIS A 352 -18.02 26.33 -3.54
C HIS A 352 -17.46 25.99 -2.16
N ILE A 353 -18.01 24.98 -1.47
CA ILE A 353 -17.59 24.58 -0.14
C ILE A 353 -17.34 23.06 -0.08
N GLY A 354 -16.37 22.63 0.69
CA GLY A 354 -16.06 21.24 0.97
C GLY A 354 -15.38 21.07 2.31
N ALA A 355 -15.08 19.85 2.67
CA ALA A 355 -14.41 19.50 3.91
C ALA A 355 -13.36 18.42 3.72
N ILE A 356 -12.30 18.47 4.51
CA ILE A 356 -11.29 17.42 4.66
C ILE A 356 -10.97 17.25 6.15
N TYR A 357 -10.84 16.04 6.62
CA TYR A 357 -10.35 15.76 7.97
C TYR A 357 -9.01 15.03 7.89
N GLY A 358 -7.96 15.61 8.50
CA GLY A 358 -6.57 15.21 8.26
C GLY A 358 -5.88 14.44 9.37
N ASP A 359 -6.48 14.32 10.58
CA ASP A 359 -5.82 13.68 11.72
C ASP A 359 -6.44 12.35 12.13
N SER A 360 -5.57 11.40 12.50
CA SER A 360 -5.93 10.11 13.10
C SER A 360 -6.98 9.27 12.35
N ILE A 361 -7.15 9.48 11.05
CA ILE A 361 -8.03 8.66 10.21
C ILE A 361 -7.44 7.25 10.08
N ASN A 362 -8.27 6.25 10.34
CA ASN A 362 -8.06 4.85 10.05
C ASN A 362 -9.29 4.28 9.34
N LEU A 363 -9.21 3.03 8.89
CA LEU A 363 -10.29 2.42 8.12
C LEU A 363 -11.62 2.38 8.89
N GLU A 364 -11.56 2.09 10.20
CA GLU A 364 -12.73 2.06 11.08
C GLU A 364 -13.41 3.44 11.17
N ARG A 365 -12.64 4.52 11.38
CA ARG A 365 -13.16 5.88 11.46
C ARG A 365 -13.72 6.37 10.14
N ALA A 366 -13.06 6.07 9.02
CA ALA A 366 -13.57 6.42 7.69
C ALA A 366 -14.92 5.72 7.40
N THR A 367 -15.04 4.44 7.78
CA THR A 367 -16.29 3.68 7.67
C THR A 367 -17.38 4.32 8.54
N ALA A 368 -17.09 4.61 9.82
CA ALA A 368 -18.05 5.20 10.75
C ALA A 368 -18.56 6.58 10.30
N ILE A 369 -17.66 7.42 9.74
CA ILE A 369 -18.04 8.72 9.18
C ILE A 369 -18.98 8.51 7.99
N SER A 370 -18.66 7.56 7.09
CA SER A 370 -19.49 7.26 5.91
C SER A 370 -20.88 6.76 6.31
N GLU A 371 -20.97 5.85 7.28
CA GLU A 371 -22.25 5.34 7.82
C GLU A 371 -23.11 6.43 8.43
N ARG A 372 -22.50 7.29 9.28
CA ARG A 372 -23.25 8.38 9.93
C ARG A 372 -23.70 9.45 8.92
N LEU A 373 -22.89 9.80 7.92
CA LEU A 373 -23.31 10.71 6.84
C LEU A 373 -24.48 10.15 6.06
N GLU A 374 -24.42 8.87 5.68
CA GLU A 374 -25.53 8.18 5.03
C GLU A 374 -26.79 8.24 5.88
N ALA A 375 -26.72 7.86 7.16
CA ALA A 375 -27.85 7.86 8.09
C ALA A 375 -28.47 9.26 8.29
N LYS A 376 -27.69 10.33 8.14
CA LYS A 376 -28.16 11.73 8.16
C LYS A 376 -28.67 12.24 6.82
N GLY A 377 -28.63 11.41 5.77
CA GLY A 377 -29.08 11.77 4.42
C GLY A 377 -28.09 12.67 3.67
N PHE A 378 -26.80 12.60 3.99
CA PHE A 378 -25.72 13.26 3.25
C PHE A 378 -24.97 12.30 2.36
N ALA A 379 -24.59 12.75 1.17
CA ALA A 379 -23.68 12.02 0.31
C ALA A 379 -22.31 11.90 1.00
N THR A 380 -21.72 10.69 0.97
CA THR A 380 -20.44 10.43 1.62
C THR A 380 -19.26 11.10 0.92
N THR A 381 -19.45 11.52 -0.32
CA THR A 381 -18.49 12.31 -1.11
C THR A 381 -18.36 13.78 -0.66
N ASN A 382 -19.12 14.22 0.35
CA ASN A 382 -18.98 15.56 0.92
C ASN A 382 -17.73 15.77 1.77
N ILE A 383 -17.01 14.69 2.12
CA ILE A 383 -15.79 14.72 2.93
C ILE A 383 -14.63 14.05 2.21
N VAL A 384 -13.43 14.60 2.35
CA VAL A 384 -12.15 13.98 1.98
C VAL A 384 -11.43 13.52 3.25
N PHE A 385 -10.77 12.39 3.19
CA PHE A 385 -10.02 11.81 4.31
C PHE A 385 -8.53 11.99 4.11
N GLY A 386 -7.87 12.69 5.03
CA GLY A 386 -6.42 12.74 5.13
C GLY A 386 -5.90 11.47 5.80
N ILE A 387 -5.29 10.59 5.02
CA ILE A 387 -4.77 9.30 5.48
C ILE A 387 -3.30 9.48 5.87
N GLY A 388 -3.04 9.55 7.16
CA GLY A 388 -1.70 9.82 7.70
C GLY A 388 -0.89 8.58 8.03
N SER A 389 0.24 8.81 8.71
CA SER A 389 1.14 7.75 9.18
C SER A 389 0.50 6.83 10.23
N PHE A 390 -0.55 7.27 10.93
CA PHE A 390 -1.34 6.41 11.81
C PHE A 390 -1.94 5.21 11.06
N SER A 391 -2.24 5.36 9.76
CA SER A 391 -2.62 4.26 8.88
C SER A 391 -1.39 3.58 8.25
N TYR A 392 -0.47 4.32 7.63
CA TYR A 392 0.57 3.72 6.77
C TYR A 392 1.85 3.30 7.51
N GLN A 393 2.23 3.97 8.60
CA GLN A 393 3.44 3.60 9.37
C GLN A 393 3.16 2.60 10.49
N TYR A 394 1.91 2.46 10.93
CA TYR A 394 1.54 1.62 12.08
C TYR A 394 1.50 0.12 11.76
N HIS A 395 2.38 -0.30 10.84
CA HIS A 395 2.50 -1.66 10.33
C HIS A 395 3.95 -2.13 10.33
N THR A 396 4.14 -3.44 10.25
CA THR A 396 5.43 -4.09 10.13
C THR A 396 5.34 -5.20 9.09
N ARG A 397 6.47 -5.81 8.74
CA ARG A 397 6.51 -7.03 7.92
C ARG A 397 5.58 -8.13 8.46
N ASP A 398 5.37 -8.18 9.76
CA ASP A 398 4.56 -9.21 10.41
C ASP A 398 3.06 -8.92 10.36
N THR A 399 2.62 -7.75 9.91
CA THR A 399 1.21 -7.39 9.72
C THR A 399 0.49 -8.43 8.85
N PHE A 400 1.09 -8.82 7.72
CA PHE A 400 0.66 -9.94 6.90
C PHE A 400 1.59 -11.16 6.99
N GLY A 401 2.55 -11.15 7.92
CA GLY A 401 3.47 -12.24 8.13
C GLY A 401 4.33 -12.58 6.92
N PHE A 402 4.75 -11.57 6.13
CA PHE A 402 5.55 -11.79 4.93
C PHE A 402 6.83 -12.57 5.23
N ALA A 403 7.08 -13.57 4.43
CA ALA A 403 8.30 -14.35 4.52
C ALA A 403 8.83 -14.75 3.13
N VAL A 404 10.12 -14.53 2.94
CA VAL A 404 10.91 -15.20 1.91
C VAL A 404 11.46 -16.48 2.52
N LYS A 405 11.19 -17.63 1.91
CA LYS A 405 11.63 -18.93 2.42
C LYS A 405 12.15 -19.81 1.31
N ALA A 406 13.34 -20.39 1.53
CA ALA A 406 13.83 -21.46 0.68
C ALA A 406 12.94 -22.72 0.88
N THR A 407 12.38 -23.22 -0.21
CA THR A 407 11.47 -24.38 -0.23
C THR A 407 12.01 -25.53 -1.06
N ALA A 408 13.03 -25.30 -1.91
CA ALA A 408 13.77 -26.36 -2.61
C ALA A 408 15.25 -26.00 -2.74
N ALA A 409 16.09 -27.02 -2.85
CA ALA A 409 17.50 -26.90 -3.19
C ALA A 409 17.94 -28.12 -4.01
N THR A 410 18.89 -27.92 -4.93
CA THR A 410 19.54 -29.04 -5.65
C THR A 410 20.92 -29.26 -5.07
N VAL A 411 21.20 -30.51 -4.62
CA VAL A 411 22.46 -30.95 -4.02
C VAL A 411 22.88 -32.23 -4.68
N ASP A 412 24.09 -32.28 -5.20
CA ASP A 412 24.63 -33.45 -5.97
C ASP A 412 23.72 -33.87 -7.14
N GLY A 413 23.04 -32.91 -7.77
CA GLY A 413 22.10 -33.16 -8.87
C GLY A 413 20.71 -33.64 -8.45
N GLU A 414 20.46 -33.82 -7.14
CA GLU A 414 19.17 -34.22 -6.60
C GLU A 414 18.42 -33.00 -6.04
N GLU A 415 17.17 -32.77 -6.47
CA GLU A 415 16.30 -31.75 -5.92
C GLU A 415 15.70 -32.20 -4.58
N ARG A 416 15.96 -31.44 -3.53
CA ARG A 416 15.48 -31.66 -2.16
C ARG A 416 14.42 -30.66 -1.78
N MET A 417 13.29 -31.11 -1.26
CA MET A 417 12.27 -30.25 -0.67
C MET A 417 12.72 -29.76 0.70
N LEU A 418 12.74 -28.44 0.87
CA LEU A 418 13.09 -27.80 2.13
C LEU A 418 11.80 -27.36 2.84
N PHE A 419 11.60 -27.78 4.08
CA PHE A 419 10.47 -27.39 4.90
C PHE A 419 10.79 -27.53 6.38
N LYS A 420 10.06 -26.80 7.21
CA LYS A 420 10.07 -27.00 8.65
C LYS A 420 8.68 -27.38 9.14
N ASP A 421 8.64 -28.32 10.09
CA ASP A 421 7.42 -28.77 10.75
C ASP A 421 7.74 -28.97 12.26
N PRO A 422 7.92 -27.85 13.01
CA PRO A 422 8.37 -27.94 14.40
C PRO A 422 7.27 -28.51 15.30
N LYS A 423 7.60 -29.55 16.07
CA LYS A 423 6.68 -30.20 17.01
C LYS A 423 6.18 -29.27 18.15
N THR A 424 6.83 -28.14 18.34
CA THR A 424 6.51 -27.13 19.37
C THR A 424 5.57 -26.04 18.86
N ASP A 425 5.07 -26.15 17.64
CA ASP A 425 4.24 -25.14 17.00
C ASP A 425 2.78 -25.62 16.87
N ASP A 426 1.85 -24.67 16.83
CA ASP A 426 0.42 -24.90 16.62
C ASP A 426 0.03 -25.11 15.13
N GLY A 427 1.02 -25.28 14.26
CA GLY A 427 0.86 -25.43 12.80
C GLY A 427 0.99 -24.12 12.02
N THR A 428 1.08 -22.98 12.69
CA THR A 428 1.22 -21.66 12.01
C THR A 428 2.59 -21.45 11.39
N LYS A 429 3.62 -22.14 11.88
CA LYS A 429 5.00 -22.08 11.36
C LYS A 429 5.34 -23.18 10.36
N ARG A 430 4.40 -24.05 10.04
CA ARG A 430 4.58 -25.02 8.96
C ARG A 430 4.83 -24.27 7.65
N SER A 431 5.96 -24.55 6.99
CA SER A 431 6.30 -23.90 5.74
C SER A 431 5.80 -24.70 4.53
N GLN A 432 5.61 -24.01 3.41
CA GLN A 432 5.51 -24.65 2.10
C GLN A 432 6.81 -25.40 1.79
N ARG A 433 6.78 -26.30 0.84
CA ARG A 433 7.90 -27.19 0.44
C ARG A 433 7.96 -27.35 -1.06
N GLY A 434 9.14 -27.72 -1.57
CA GLY A 434 9.34 -27.96 -3.00
C GLY A 434 9.11 -26.69 -3.85
N ARG A 435 8.94 -26.90 -5.14
CA ARG A 435 8.54 -25.83 -6.06
C ARG A 435 7.04 -25.60 -6.02
N ILE A 436 6.60 -24.45 -6.50
CA ILE A 436 5.22 -23.98 -6.35
C ILE A 436 4.71 -23.47 -7.69
N VAL A 437 3.42 -23.70 -7.95
CA VAL A 437 2.66 -23.09 -9.03
C VAL A 437 1.46 -22.40 -8.45
N VAL A 438 1.00 -21.33 -9.11
CA VAL A 438 -0.22 -20.58 -8.78
C VAL A 438 -1.15 -20.63 -9.97
N ALA A 439 -2.41 -20.99 -9.76
CA ALA A 439 -3.44 -21.05 -10.78
C ALA A 439 -4.38 -19.85 -10.64
N ARG A 440 -4.62 -19.11 -11.71
CA ARG A 440 -5.77 -18.21 -11.81
C ARG A 440 -6.93 -19.00 -12.44
N LYS A 441 -8.02 -19.17 -11.72
CA LYS A 441 -9.14 -20.05 -12.14
C LYS A 441 -9.66 -19.71 -13.54
N GLU A 442 -9.87 -18.42 -13.82
CA GLU A 442 -10.38 -17.98 -15.13
C GLU A 442 -9.44 -18.37 -16.28
N ASP A 443 -8.12 -18.21 -16.11
CA ASP A 443 -7.13 -18.57 -17.14
C ASP A 443 -7.08 -20.07 -17.35
N VAL A 444 -7.09 -20.85 -16.27
CA VAL A 444 -7.08 -22.31 -16.33
C VAL A 444 -8.34 -22.85 -17.00
N LEU A 445 -9.51 -22.32 -16.67
CA LEU A 445 -10.79 -22.75 -17.26
C LEU A 445 -10.91 -22.36 -18.74
N ALA A 446 -10.27 -21.27 -19.15
CA ALA A 446 -10.23 -20.87 -20.56
C ALA A 446 -9.46 -21.90 -21.42
N GLU A 447 -8.37 -22.50 -20.86
CA GLU A 447 -7.57 -23.52 -21.54
C GLU A 447 -8.12 -24.95 -21.35
N ASN A 448 -8.62 -25.25 -20.15
CA ASN A 448 -9.15 -26.55 -19.76
C ASN A 448 -10.42 -26.41 -18.90
N PRO A 449 -11.63 -26.37 -19.53
CA PRO A 449 -12.90 -26.18 -18.81
C PRO A 449 -13.24 -27.26 -17.78
N GLU A 450 -12.62 -28.43 -17.86
CA GLU A 450 -12.86 -29.57 -16.95
C GLU A 450 -11.71 -29.74 -15.92
N PHE A 451 -10.88 -28.73 -15.72
CA PHE A 451 -9.74 -28.82 -14.80
C PHE A 451 -10.21 -29.09 -13.36
N ASP A 452 -9.60 -30.10 -12.73
CA ASP A 452 -9.89 -30.47 -11.33
C ASP A 452 -9.04 -29.62 -10.35
N PHE A 453 -9.66 -28.61 -9.79
CA PHE A 453 -9.04 -27.75 -8.76
C PHE A 453 -8.90 -28.41 -7.38
N SER A 454 -9.50 -29.59 -7.15
CA SER A 454 -9.46 -30.27 -5.83
C SER A 454 -8.03 -30.60 -5.36
N THR A 455 -7.08 -30.67 -6.28
CA THR A 455 -5.66 -30.92 -5.99
C THR A 455 -4.88 -29.67 -5.60
N LEU A 456 -5.49 -28.49 -5.69
CA LEU A 456 -4.88 -27.20 -5.37
C LEU A 456 -5.30 -26.74 -3.96
N THR A 457 -4.45 -25.95 -3.33
CA THR A 457 -4.69 -25.30 -2.03
C THR A 457 -5.34 -23.94 -2.24
N GLY A 458 -6.17 -23.52 -1.29
CA GLY A 458 -6.92 -22.26 -1.29
C GLY A 458 -8.42 -22.49 -1.17
N ASP A 459 -9.15 -21.41 -0.92
CA ASP A 459 -10.62 -21.46 -0.87
C ASP A 459 -11.18 -21.51 -2.30
N GLN A 460 -11.65 -22.67 -2.70
CA GLN A 460 -12.16 -22.90 -4.05
C GLN A 460 -13.49 -22.18 -4.33
N SER A 461 -14.20 -21.73 -3.31
CA SER A 461 -15.47 -21.02 -3.47
C SER A 461 -15.30 -19.52 -3.73
N ASN A 462 -14.34 -18.90 -3.03
CA ASN A 462 -14.20 -17.44 -2.96
C ASN A 462 -12.92 -16.89 -3.62
N ASN A 463 -11.84 -17.72 -3.71
CA ASN A 463 -10.56 -17.24 -4.24
C ASN A 463 -10.42 -17.54 -5.73
N GLU A 464 -10.02 -16.54 -6.51
CA GLU A 464 -9.64 -16.72 -7.91
C GLU A 464 -8.25 -17.36 -8.07
N LEU A 465 -7.38 -17.18 -7.08
CA LEU A 465 -6.04 -17.76 -7.05
C LEU A 465 -5.97 -18.98 -6.13
N LEU A 466 -5.48 -20.07 -6.68
CA LEU A 466 -5.18 -21.31 -5.98
C LEU A 466 -3.72 -21.68 -6.23
N TRP A 467 -3.12 -22.51 -5.37
CA TRP A 467 -1.71 -22.90 -5.54
C TRP A 467 -1.47 -24.36 -5.18
N LYS A 468 -0.34 -24.86 -5.62
CA LYS A 468 0.16 -26.20 -5.27
C LYS A 468 1.64 -26.11 -4.96
N ASP A 469 2.04 -26.65 -3.82
CA ASP A 469 3.43 -26.83 -3.41
C ASP A 469 3.84 -28.32 -3.48
N GLY A 470 5.10 -28.62 -3.18
CA GLY A 470 5.62 -29.98 -3.21
C GLY A 470 5.89 -30.52 -4.61
N LEU A 471 6.09 -29.63 -5.57
CA LEU A 471 6.43 -29.98 -6.96
C LEU A 471 7.96 -29.96 -7.17
N ASN A 472 8.42 -30.67 -8.20
CA ASN A 472 9.77 -30.56 -8.75
C ASN A 472 9.80 -29.64 -9.98
N GLU A 473 11.01 -29.36 -10.50
CA GLU A 473 11.20 -28.46 -11.64
C GLU A 473 10.45 -28.93 -12.91
N THR A 474 10.44 -30.25 -13.17
CA THR A 474 9.74 -30.82 -14.34
C THR A 474 8.23 -30.59 -14.24
N GLU A 475 7.64 -30.82 -13.07
CA GLU A 475 6.20 -30.63 -12.83
C GLU A 475 5.79 -29.17 -12.98
N VAL A 476 6.61 -28.22 -12.50
CA VAL A 476 6.36 -26.78 -12.69
C VAL A 476 6.42 -26.41 -14.15
N ASN A 477 7.44 -26.86 -14.89
CA ASN A 477 7.60 -26.57 -16.31
C ASN A 477 6.49 -27.17 -17.21
N GLN A 478 5.82 -28.22 -16.75
CA GLN A 478 4.67 -28.82 -17.42
C GLN A 478 3.34 -28.10 -17.13
N SER A 479 3.32 -27.19 -16.13
CA SER A 479 2.13 -26.46 -15.72
C SER A 479 1.99 -25.17 -16.55
N SER A 480 1.44 -25.27 -17.77
CA SER A 480 1.23 -24.13 -18.68
C SER A 480 0.34 -23.02 -18.08
N TRP A 481 -0.49 -23.42 -17.12
CA TRP A 481 -1.42 -22.55 -16.39
C TRP A 481 -0.80 -21.80 -15.19
N ASN A 482 0.53 -21.88 -14.97
CA ASN A 482 1.16 -21.16 -13.87
C ASN A 482 1.04 -19.65 -14.08
N ALA A 483 0.39 -18.97 -13.14
CA ALA A 483 0.19 -17.52 -13.17
C ALA A 483 1.47 -16.73 -12.76
N LEU A 484 2.45 -17.39 -12.13
CA LEU A 484 3.76 -16.80 -11.88
C LEU A 484 4.53 -16.78 -13.22
N ARG A 485 4.92 -15.59 -13.64
CA ARG A 485 5.65 -15.38 -14.90
C ARG A 485 7.01 -14.77 -14.66
N PRO A 486 8.01 -15.03 -15.52
CA PRO A 486 9.31 -14.39 -15.43
C PRO A 486 9.18 -12.87 -15.52
N VAL A 487 9.67 -12.15 -14.48
CA VAL A 487 9.69 -10.68 -14.41
C VAL A 487 11.13 -10.12 -14.41
N PHE A 488 12.09 -10.93 -13.99
CA PHE A 488 13.51 -10.60 -14.02
C PHE A 488 14.33 -11.86 -14.26
N GLN A 489 15.35 -11.78 -15.11
CA GLN A 489 16.30 -12.86 -15.32
C GLN A 489 17.66 -12.33 -15.79
N ASP A 490 18.75 -12.83 -15.20
CA ASP A 490 20.14 -12.60 -15.62
C ASP A 490 20.45 -11.11 -15.87
N GLY A 491 20.09 -10.25 -14.89
CA GLY A 491 20.31 -8.81 -14.94
C GLY A 491 19.29 -8.01 -15.74
N GLN A 492 18.28 -8.66 -16.35
CA GLN A 492 17.31 -8.02 -17.23
C GLN A 492 15.90 -7.99 -16.62
N LEU A 493 15.27 -6.81 -16.64
CA LEU A 493 13.85 -6.65 -16.37
C LEU A 493 13.04 -7.13 -17.59
N LEU A 494 12.16 -8.13 -17.39
CA LEU A 494 11.36 -8.73 -18.46
C LEU A 494 9.94 -8.16 -18.53
N VAL A 495 9.42 -7.63 -17.43
CA VAL A 495 8.11 -7.00 -17.35
C VAL A 495 8.29 -5.61 -16.76
N ASP A 496 7.76 -4.60 -17.43
CA ASP A 496 7.86 -3.19 -17.03
C ASP A 496 6.49 -2.53 -17.13
N ASP A 497 5.64 -2.81 -16.14
CA ASP A 497 4.28 -2.31 -16.05
C ASP A 497 4.25 -0.80 -15.71
N SER A 498 3.27 -0.07 -16.27
CA SER A 498 3.00 1.31 -15.86
C SER A 498 2.06 1.38 -14.66
N LEU A 499 2.07 2.50 -13.91
CA LEU A 499 1.08 2.72 -12.85
C LEU A 499 -0.35 2.64 -13.38
N ALA A 500 -0.60 3.12 -14.60
CA ALA A 500 -1.91 3.05 -15.24
C ALA A 500 -2.36 1.59 -15.44
N THR A 501 -1.47 0.72 -15.92
CA THR A 501 -1.74 -0.72 -16.08
C THR A 501 -2.05 -1.40 -14.75
N ILE A 502 -1.33 -1.04 -13.68
CA ILE A 502 -1.56 -1.59 -12.34
C ILE A 502 -2.90 -1.12 -11.78
N ARG A 503 -3.23 0.17 -11.93
CA ARG A 503 -4.54 0.74 -11.53
C ARG A 503 -5.70 0.08 -12.28
N GLU A 504 -5.57 -0.13 -13.59
CA GLU A 504 -6.59 -0.80 -14.40
C GLU A 504 -6.81 -2.25 -13.93
N ARG A 505 -5.72 -3.00 -13.70
CA ARG A 505 -5.80 -4.37 -13.19
C ARG A 505 -6.51 -4.41 -11.84
N LEU A 506 -6.13 -3.54 -10.91
CA LEU A 506 -6.74 -3.46 -9.59
C LEU A 506 -8.22 -3.02 -9.63
N ALA A 507 -8.59 -2.12 -10.56
CA ALA A 507 -9.98 -1.73 -10.78
C ALA A 507 -10.82 -2.90 -11.33
N ASN A 508 -10.26 -3.71 -12.22
CA ASN A 508 -10.92 -4.92 -12.74
C ASN A 508 -11.15 -5.97 -11.64
N GLU A 509 -10.14 -6.21 -10.77
CA GLU A 509 -10.31 -7.09 -9.60
C GLU A 509 -11.43 -6.58 -8.66
N ARG A 510 -11.51 -5.29 -8.44
CA ARG A 510 -12.55 -4.66 -7.61
C ARG A 510 -13.95 -4.85 -8.20
N SER A 511 -14.12 -4.62 -9.51
CA SER A 511 -15.42 -4.79 -10.18
C SER A 511 -15.94 -6.22 -10.13
N LYS A 512 -15.06 -7.22 -10.13
CA LYS A 512 -15.44 -8.63 -9.97
C LYS A 512 -15.99 -8.92 -8.57
N GLN A 513 -15.42 -8.30 -7.53
CA GLN A 513 -15.87 -8.48 -6.15
C GLN A 513 -17.24 -7.83 -5.88
N GLU A 514 -17.58 -6.72 -6.55
CA GLU A 514 -18.90 -6.06 -6.43
C GLU A 514 -20.07 -6.97 -6.85
N VAL A 515 -19.82 -7.93 -7.73
CA VAL A 515 -20.84 -8.92 -8.16
C VAL A 515 -21.11 -10.00 -7.10
N VAL A 516 -20.22 -10.16 -6.10
CA VAL A 516 -20.25 -11.25 -5.09
C VAL A 516 -20.61 -10.69 -3.70
N GLN A 517 -21.28 -9.56 -3.55
CA GLN A 517 -21.55 -8.94 -2.24
C GLN A 517 -22.39 -9.81 -1.29
N GLU A 518 -21.70 -10.53 -0.42
CA GLU A 518 -22.14 -10.77 0.96
C GLU A 518 -21.45 -9.76 1.88
N GLU A 519 -22.20 -9.19 2.86
CA GLU A 519 -21.67 -8.26 3.88
C GLU A 519 -20.35 -8.79 4.45
N THR A 520 -19.24 -8.08 4.25
CA THR A 520 -17.94 -8.49 4.81
C THR A 520 -18.05 -8.58 6.34
N GLN A 521 -17.32 -9.50 6.99
CA GLN A 521 -17.30 -9.64 8.46
C GLN A 521 -16.93 -8.33 9.16
N LEU A 522 -16.08 -7.51 8.53
CA LEU A 522 -15.72 -6.18 9.02
C LEU A 522 -16.91 -5.23 9.01
N HIS A 523 -17.69 -5.21 7.92
CA HIS A 523 -18.91 -4.38 7.80
C HIS A 523 -19.92 -4.75 8.89
N LYS A 524 -20.09 -6.04 9.16
CA LYS A 524 -20.98 -6.56 10.19
C LYS A 524 -20.49 -6.23 11.61
N HIS A 525 -19.20 -6.38 11.87
CA HIS A 525 -18.60 -6.06 13.18
C HIS A 525 -18.64 -4.55 13.47
N LEU A 526 -18.35 -3.71 12.50
CA LEU A 526 -18.42 -2.25 12.62
C LEU A 526 -19.86 -1.78 12.80
N LYS A 527 -20.82 -2.32 12.04
CA LYS A 527 -22.25 -2.04 12.17
C LYS A 527 -22.77 -2.33 13.58
N ASP A 528 -22.46 -3.51 14.11
CA ASP A 528 -22.92 -3.94 15.43
C ASP A 528 -22.27 -3.11 16.57
N THR A 529 -21.04 -2.64 16.40
CA THR A 529 -20.29 -1.95 17.45
C THR A 529 -20.56 -0.43 17.48
N ILE A 530 -20.70 0.20 16.34
CA ILE A 530 -20.75 1.66 16.19
C ILE A 530 -22.19 2.16 16.18
N ILE A 531 -23.07 1.52 15.44
CA ILE A 531 -24.48 1.92 15.34
C ILE A 531 -25.19 1.69 16.67
N ASP A 532 -24.88 0.59 17.37
CA ASP A 532 -25.49 0.25 18.65
C ASP A 532 -25.11 1.22 19.78
N ARG A 533 -23.93 1.83 19.75
CA ARG A 533 -23.53 2.90 20.67
C ARG A 533 -24.24 4.22 20.36
N TRP A 534 -24.34 4.56 19.09
CA TRP A 534 -24.96 5.84 18.66
C TRP A 534 -26.47 5.84 18.81
N SER A 535 -27.14 4.71 18.58
CA SER A 535 -28.58 4.56 18.79
C SER A 535 -28.98 4.52 20.27
N LYS A 536 -28.07 4.15 21.19
CA LYS A 536 -28.31 4.12 22.64
C LYS A 536 -28.09 5.49 23.32
N THR A 537 -27.52 6.47 22.64
CA THR A 537 -27.32 7.84 23.15
C THR A 537 -28.39 8.84 22.67
N ASN A 538 -29.42 8.39 21.99
CA ASN A 538 -30.57 9.20 21.54
C ASN A 538 -31.79 9.02 22.41
#